data_f60204a492908995659c5a6a3757b401
#
_entry.id   f60204a492908995659c5a6a3757b401
#
_cell.length_a   1.000
_cell.length_b   1.000
_cell.length_c   1.000
_cell.angle_alpha   90.00
_cell.angle_beta   90.00
_cell.angle_gamma   90.00
#
_symmetry.space_group_name_H-M   'P 1'
#
loop_
_entity.id
_entity.type
_entity.pdbx_description
1 polymer ?
#
loop_
_entity_poly.entity_id
_entity_poly.type
_entity_poly.pdbx_seq_one_letter_code
_entity_poly.pdbx_strand_id
1 'polypeptide(L)'
;MSDNKISAGLAALKVMSGWGVHTMYGIPSGTLSGLMNAMGDPENKIKFLQVKHEEVGAMAAVMQWKFGGKLGVAVGSGGPGATHLINGLYDAAMDNIPVLAILGSKPVRELNMDSFQELNQNPMYDNIAVYNRRVATAEQLPHLVDDAIRTAIAKRGVAVLEVPADFGFTEIDADSLYSTPLYSSGLTYKEYKSAPVDESDITAAVDILNQAKRPVIYAGIGTMGHGAAVQALSRKMKAPIITTGKNFETFDWDFEGFTGSTFRVGWKPANEAILEADTVLFVGTNFPFSEVEGTFRNVNKFIQIDNNPAMLGKRHQNDVAILGDAGEAIAAILAKVSPVNDSPWWQANVANVKNWRDYMNKLEQKTEGDLQAYQVYNAINKYAADEAIFSIDVGNVTQMSVRHLHMTDKNMWRTSPLFATMGIGLPGGIGAKNTYPDRQVWNLMGDGAFSMTYPDVVTNVRYKLPVINVVFTNTEYGFIKNKYEDTNTYNFGVDFTDVDYAKIAEAQGAVGLTVSRIEDIDRVMKEALDYYNQGRVVVVDAKITKDRPIPVETLKLDTNLYSESVVEAYKEKYEAQDLVPFREYLEAQGMTSRYIKDNNDNKYSF
;
A
#
# COMPACT_ATOMS: atom_id res chain seq x y z
N MET A 1 -36.72 -15.14 34.99
CA MET A 1 -35.52 -14.99 34.16
C MET A 1 -35.98 -15.31 32.76
N SER A 2 -35.85 -14.38 31.83
CA SER A 2 -36.25 -14.60 30.44
C SER A 2 -35.40 -15.73 29.85
N ASP A 3 -36.04 -16.68 29.15
CA ASP A 3 -35.35 -17.77 28.42
C ASP A 3 -34.68 -17.24 27.13
N ASN A 4 -34.13 -16.04 27.17
CA ASN A 4 -33.50 -15.40 26.01
C ASN A 4 -32.07 -15.93 25.85
N LYS A 5 -31.95 -17.09 25.20
CA LYS A 5 -30.69 -17.74 24.92
C LYS A 5 -30.21 -17.47 23.50
N ILE A 6 -28.91 -17.31 23.34
CA ILE A 6 -28.24 -17.13 22.05
C ILE A 6 -26.94 -17.94 22.06
N SER A 7 -26.53 -18.51 20.93
CA SER A 7 -25.19 -19.10 20.87
C SER A 7 -24.11 -18.01 20.97
N ALA A 8 -23.03 -18.26 21.70
CA ALA A 8 -21.95 -17.30 21.84
C ALA A 8 -21.30 -16.93 20.49
N GLY A 9 -21.32 -17.86 19.53
CA GLY A 9 -20.88 -17.60 18.16
C GLY A 9 -21.77 -16.54 17.46
N LEU A 10 -23.10 -16.68 17.54
CA LEU A 10 -24.02 -15.71 16.94
C LEU A 10 -23.93 -14.34 17.66
N ALA A 11 -23.80 -14.35 18.99
CA ALA A 11 -23.60 -13.13 19.75
C ALA A 11 -22.32 -12.40 19.32
N ALA A 12 -21.23 -13.12 19.11
CA ALA A 12 -19.97 -12.56 18.57
C ALA A 12 -20.15 -11.96 17.18
N LEU A 13 -20.87 -12.63 16.28
CA LEU A 13 -21.17 -12.10 14.94
C LEU A 13 -22.04 -10.83 14.98
N LYS A 14 -23.01 -10.77 15.90
CA LYS A 14 -23.82 -9.55 16.12
C LYS A 14 -22.98 -8.38 16.61
N VAL A 15 -22.02 -8.61 17.51
CA VAL A 15 -21.05 -7.59 17.94
C VAL A 15 -20.21 -7.11 16.77
N MET A 16 -19.63 -8.01 15.98
CA MET A 16 -18.87 -7.66 14.77
C MET A 16 -19.72 -6.83 13.79
N SER A 17 -20.96 -7.25 13.55
CA SER A 17 -21.89 -6.51 12.69
C SER A 17 -22.19 -5.10 13.24
N GLY A 18 -22.32 -4.95 14.57
CA GLY A 18 -22.47 -3.65 15.25
C GLY A 18 -21.26 -2.71 15.05
N TRP A 19 -20.08 -3.26 14.82
CA TRP A 19 -18.85 -2.53 14.42
C TRP A 19 -18.73 -2.29 12.91
N GLY A 20 -19.73 -2.69 12.12
CA GLY A 20 -19.70 -2.52 10.67
C GLY A 20 -18.90 -3.57 9.92
N VAL A 21 -18.58 -4.68 10.56
CA VAL A 21 -17.99 -5.84 9.86
C VAL A 21 -19.03 -6.47 8.96
N HIS A 22 -18.74 -6.59 7.67
CA HIS A 22 -19.65 -7.19 6.69
C HIS A 22 -19.09 -8.47 6.07
N THR A 23 -17.79 -8.76 6.26
CA THR A 23 -17.13 -9.88 5.59
C THR A 23 -16.06 -10.50 6.49
N MET A 24 -15.99 -11.83 6.47
CA MET A 24 -14.92 -12.65 7.02
C MET A 24 -14.28 -13.45 5.89
N TYR A 25 -12.96 -13.58 5.92
CA TYR A 25 -12.16 -14.29 4.92
C TYR A 25 -11.42 -15.47 5.56
N GLY A 26 -11.46 -16.64 4.96
CA GLY A 26 -10.71 -17.77 5.46
C GLY A 26 -11.16 -19.11 4.89
N ILE A 27 -10.78 -20.19 5.57
CA ILE A 27 -11.14 -21.57 5.24
C ILE A 27 -11.92 -22.19 6.40
N PRO A 28 -13.10 -22.82 6.15
CA PRO A 28 -13.84 -23.52 7.19
C PRO A 28 -13.04 -24.71 7.75
N SER A 29 -13.14 -24.95 9.05
CA SER A 29 -12.44 -26.08 9.69
C SER A 29 -13.16 -26.60 10.92
N GLY A 30 -12.75 -27.80 11.40
CA GLY A 30 -13.29 -28.39 12.63
C GLY A 30 -13.05 -27.53 13.87
N THR A 31 -11.91 -26.83 13.95
CA THR A 31 -11.58 -25.95 15.07
C THR A 31 -12.31 -24.59 15.02
N LEU A 32 -13.04 -24.33 13.94
CA LEU A 32 -13.91 -23.15 13.76
C LEU A 32 -15.40 -23.55 13.71
N SER A 33 -15.75 -24.82 13.93
CA SER A 33 -17.09 -25.35 13.69
C SER A 33 -18.20 -24.59 14.40
N GLY A 34 -17.99 -24.15 15.64
CA GLY A 34 -19.00 -23.34 16.36
C GLY A 34 -19.23 -21.97 15.73
N LEU A 35 -18.17 -21.32 15.25
CA LEU A 35 -18.28 -20.05 14.52
C LEU A 35 -18.93 -20.26 13.14
N MET A 36 -18.57 -21.33 12.43
CA MET A 36 -19.18 -21.65 11.13
C MET A 36 -20.67 -22.02 11.27
N ASN A 37 -21.05 -22.69 12.36
CA ASN A 37 -22.47 -22.91 12.66
C ASN A 37 -23.24 -21.58 12.81
N ALA A 38 -22.68 -20.64 13.57
CA ALA A 38 -23.26 -19.31 13.74
C ALA A 38 -23.30 -18.51 12.42
N MET A 39 -22.32 -18.69 11.52
CA MET A 39 -22.34 -18.07 10.18
C MET A 39 -23.52 -18.57 9.33
N GLY A 40 -24.00 -19.79 9.55
CA GLY A 40 -25.18 -20.36 8.89
C GLY A 40 -26.52 -19.92 9.49
N ASP A 41 -26.51 -19.21 10.61
CA ASP A 41 -27.72 -18.73 11.27
C ASP A 41 -28.43 -17.66 10.43
N PRO A 42 -29.79 -17.70 10.27
CA PRO A 42 -30.55 -16.71 9.54
C PRO A 42 -30.43 -15.27 10.06
N GLU A 43 -30.08 -15.08 11.31
CA GLU A 43 -29.87 -13.76 11.90
C GLU A 43 -28.47 -13.18 11.61
N ASN A 44 -27.56 -13.99 11.11
CA ASN A 44 -26.23 -13.53 10.73
C ASN A 44 -26.29 -12.61 9.52
N LYS A 45 -25.57 -11.48 9.56
CA LYS A 45 -25.47 -10.50 8.47
C LYS A 45 -24.08 -10.44 7.83
N ILE A 46 -23.13 -11.21 8.34
CA ILE A 46 -21.74 -11.20 7.86
C ILE A 46 -21.58 -12.25 6.76
N LYS A 47 -21.00 -11.87 5.63
CA LYS A 47 -20.64 -12.78 4.54
C LYS A 47 -19.37 -13.54 4.87
N PHE A 48 -19.29 -14.80 4.48
CA PHE A 48 -18.07 -15.57 4.52
C PHE A 48 -17.52 -15.76 3.10
N LEU A 49 -16.33 -15.21 2.83
CA LEU A 49 -15.61 -15.45 1.59
C LEU A 49 -14.56 -16.55 1.83
N GLN A 50 -14.85 -17.72 1.28
CA GLN A 50 -13.93 -18.83 1.32
C GLN A 50 -12.78 -18.61 0.33
N VAL A 51 -11.59 -18.47 0.83
CA VAL A 51 -10.34 -18.41 0.06
C VAL A 51 -9.72 -19.79 -0.12
N LYS A 52 -8.63 -19.91 -0.88
CA LYS A 52 -7.91 -21.16 -1.11
C LYS A 52 -6.70 -21.32 -0.18
N HIS A 53 -6.25 -20.23 0.42
CA HIS A 53 -5.19 -20.20 1.40
C HIS A 53 -5.51 -19.10 2.43
N GLU A 54 -5.32 -19.34 3.73
CA GLU A 54 -5.65 -18.38 4.77
C GLU A 54 -4.83 -17.08 4.66
N GLU A 55 -3.63 -17.15 4.15
CA GLU A 55 -2.79 -15.98 3.82
C GLU A 55 -3.52 -15.01 2.89
N VAL A 56 -4.17 -15.52 1.83
CA VAL A 56 -4.99 -14.71 0.93
C VAL A 56 -6.14 -14.06 1.68
N GLY A 57 -6.76 -14.79 2.62
CA GLY A 57 -7.81 -14.23 3.49
C GLY A 57 -7.31 -13.10 4.36
N ALA A 58 -6.13 -13.24 4.97
CA ALA A 58 -5.51 -12.19 5.76
C ALA A 58 -5.16 -10.96 4.90
N MET A 59 -4.54 -11.17 3.74
CA MET A 59 -4.22 -10.10 2.79
C MET A 59 -5.48 -9.36 2.30
N ALA A 60 -6.57 -10.09 1.96
CA ALA A 60 -7.83 -9.48 1.54
C ALA A 60 -8.46 -8.64 2.66
N ALA A 61 -8.44 -9.12 3.90
CA ALA A 61 -8.93 -8.38 5.08
C ALA A 61 -8.13 -7.09 5.31
N VAL A 62 -6.81 -7.15 5.18
CA VAL A 62 -5.91 -6.00 5.32
C VAL A 62 -6.15 -4.98 4.20
N MET A 63 -6.24 -5.44 2.96
CA MET A 63 -6.45 -4.58 1.81
C MET A 63 -7.87 -3.96 1.79
N GLN A 64 -8.87 -4.64 2.36
CA GLN A 64 -10.20 -4.04 2.60
C GLN A 64 -10.10 -2.77 3.43
N TRP A 65 -9.29 -2.76 4.49
CA TRP A 65 -9.04 -1.54 5.27
C TRP A 65 -8.23 -0.52 4.47
N LYS A 66 -7.15 -0.95 3.82
CA LYS A 66 -6.29 -0.03 3.05
C LYS A 66 -7.08 0.75 1.98
N PHE A 67 -8.08 0.13 1.36
CA PHE A 67 -8.94 0.80 0.37
C PHE A 67 -10.09 1.57 1.00
N GLY A 68 -10.78 1.01 1.99
CA GLY A 68 -12.08 1.55 2.41
C GLY A 68 -12.22 1.92 3.89
N GLY A 69 -11.18 1.76 4.70
CA GLY A 69 -11.27 2.01 6.15
C GLY A 69 -12.27 1.10 6.89
N LYS A 70 -12.69 -0.02 6.25
CA LYS A 70 -13.63 -0.98 6.85
C LYS A 70 -12.86 -2.15 7.43
N LEU A 71 -13.13 -2.48 8.71
CA LEU A 71 -12.45 -3.57 9.37
C LEU A 71 -12.67 -4.90 8.63
N GLY A 72 -11.57 -5.52 8.23
CA GLY A 72 -11.55 -6.89 7.72
C GLY A 72 -11.36 -7.90 8.84
N VAL A 73 -11.95 -9.09 8.69
CA VAL A 73 -11.77 -10.21 9.60
C VAL A 73 -11.20 -11.40 8.83
N ALA A 74 -10.05 -11.89 9.29
CA ALA A 74 -9.45 -13.12 8.77
C ALA A 74 -9.60 -14.26 9.77
N VAL A 75 -9.90 -15.47 9.28
CA VAL A 75 -10.06 -16.63 10.14
C VAL A 75 -9.15 -17.77 9.69
N GLY A 76 -8.52 -18.45 10.64
CA GLY A 76 -7.66 -19.60 10.40
C GLY A 76 -7.99 -20.75 11.34
N SER A 77 -7.90 -21.97 10.81
CA SER A 77 -8.00 -23.17 11.65
C SER A 77 -6.89 -23.22 12.70
N GLY A 78 -7.09 -23.93 13.76
CA GLY A 78 -6.01 -24.24 14.71
C GLY A 78 -4.85 -24.95 14.01
N GLY A 79 -3.63 -24.64 14.43
CA GLY A 79 -2.41 -25.16 13.84
C GLY A 79 -2.10 -24.53 12.47
N PRO A 80 -2.20 -25.27 11.35
CA PRO A 80 -1.74 -24.79 10.05
C PRO A 80 -2.45 -23.51 9.57
N GLY A 81 -3.75 -23.39 9.75
CA GLY A 81 -4.47 -22.17 9.32
C GLY A 81 -4.04 -20.93 10.10
N ALA A 82 -3.77 -21.07 11.40
CA ALA A 82 -3.22 -20.00 12.20
C ALA A 82 -1.82 -19.59 11.71
N THR A 83 -0.95 -20.53 11.36
CA THR A 83 0.39 -20.20 10.83
C THR A 83 0.32 -19.50 9.47
N HIS A 84 -0.62 -19.89 8.61
CA HIS A 84 -0.79 -19.27 7.29
C HIS A 84 -1.23 -17.82 7.33
N LEU A 85 -2.00 -17.38 8.33
CA LEU A 85 -2.44 -15.99 8.47
C LEU A 85 -1.28 -14.99 8.68
N ILE A 86 -0.17 -15.46 9.24
CA ILE A 86 0.89 -14.60 9.79
C ILE A 86 1.44 -13.63 8.75
N ASN A 87 1.70 -14.07 7.52
CA ASN A 87 2.30 -13.21 6.50
C ASN A 87 1.43 -11.98 6.19
N GLY A 88 0.14 -12.17 5.93
CA GLY A 88 -0.78 -11.05 5.70
C GLY A 88 -0.94 -10.14 6.92
N LEU A 89 -0.89 -10.71 8.13
CA LEU A 89 -1.00 -9.94 9.37
C LEU A 89 0.29 -9.13 9.67
N TYR A 90 1.47 -9.59 9.23
CA TYR A 90 2.68 -8.76 9.28
C TYR A 90 2.57 -7.52 8.40
N ASP A 91 1.98 -7.62 7.20
CA ASP A 91 1.71 -6.45 6.36
C ASP A 91 0.80 -5.43 7.08
N ALA A 92 -0.23 -5.93 7.77
CA ALA A 92 -1.10 -5.08 8.60
C ALA A 92 -0.32 -4.39 9.73
N ALA A 93 0.49 -5.13 10.48
CA ALA A 93 1.24 -4.60 11.61
C ALA A 93 2.24 -3.50 11.18
N MET A 94 2.97 -3.73 10.09
CA MET A 94 3.95 -2.76 9.58
C MET A 94 3.30 -1.50 9.02
N ASP A 95 2.10 -1.61 8.47
CA ASP A 95 1.36 -0.47 7.91
C ASP A 95 0.37 0.17 8.92
N ASN A 96 0.33 -0.32 10.16
CA ASN A 96 -0.60 0.12 11.21
C ASN A 96 -2.08 0.01 10.77
N ILE A 97 -2.43 -1.14 10.19
CA ILE A 97 -3.77 -1.44 9.67
C ILE A 97 -4.57 -2.23 10.71
N PRO A 98 -5.73 -1.73 11.14
CA PRO A 98 -6.67 -2.50 11.96
C PRO A 98 -7.18 -3.74 11.22
N VAL A 99 -7.03 -4.90 11.86
CA VAL A 99 -7.57 -6.17 11.39
C VAL A 99 -7.85 -7.08 12.58
N LEU A 100 -8.94 -7.85 12.51
CA LEU A 100 -9.25 -8.90 13.47
C LEU A 100 -8.89 -10.26 12.86
N ALA A 101 -8.06 -11.03 13.56
CA ALA A 101 -7.77 -12.42 13.25
C ALA A 101 -8.42 -13.33 14.29
N ILE A 102 -9.22 -14.31 13.84
CA ILE A 102 -9.84 -15.31 14.68
C ILE A 102 -9.17 -16.64 14.40
N LEU A 103 -8.55 -17.21 15.43
CA LEU A 103 -7.89 -18.50 15.38
C LEU A 103 -8.80 -19.54 16.02
N GLY A 104 -9.12 -20.60 15.28
CA GLY A 104 -9.75 -21.76 15.89
C GLY A 104 -8.80 -22.49 16.83
N SER A 105 -9.31 -23.13 17.84
CA SER A 105 -8.54 -24.05 18.65
C SER A 105 -9.38 -25.27 19.07
N LYS A 106 -8.74 -26.22 19.71
CA LYS A 106 -9.41 -27.42 20.20
C LYS A 106 -10.50 -27.07 21.22
N PRO A 107 -11.54 -27.90 21.36
CA PRO A 107 -12.46 -27.78 22.49
C PRO A 107 -11.70 -27.74 23.81
N VAL A 108 -12.21 -27.01 24.81
CA VAL A 108 -11.51 -26.80 26.09
C VAL A 108 -11.05 -28.10 26.74
N ARG A 109 -11.87 -29.15 26.66
CA ARG A 109 -11.53 -30.47 27.23
C ARG A 109 -10.31 -31.16 26.56
N GLU A 110 -9.91 -30.71 25.38
CA GLU A 110 -8.82 -31.29 24.59
C GLU A 110 -7.58 -30.39 24.56
N LEU A 111 -7.63 -29.21 25.19
CA LEU A 111 -6.50 -28.29 25.27
C LEU A 111 -5.37 -28.82 26.15
N ASN A 112 -4.14 -28.63 25.74
CA ASN A 112 -2.90 -29.05 26.40
C ASN A 112 -2.77 -30.57 26.49
N MET A 113 -3.33 -31.30 25.53
CA MET A 113 -3.30 -32.76 25.46
C MET A 113 -2.44 -33.25 24.29
N ASP A 114 -1.69 -32.39 23.62
CA ASP A 114 -0.94 -32.68 22.40
C ASP A 114 -1.82 -33.31 21.29
N SER A 115 -3.05 -32.79 21.19
CA SER A 115 -4.07 -33.27 20.25
C SER A 115 -3.74 -32.96 18.81
N PHE A 116 -4.36 -33.67 17.86
CA PHE A 116 -4.24 -33.38 16.41
C PHE A 116 -4.47 -31.91 16.09
N GLN A 117 -3.53 -31.25 15.39
CA GLN A 117 -3.51 -29.83 15.07
C GLN A 117 -3.49 -28.87 16.29
N GLU A 118 -3.22 -29.35 17.46
CA GLU A 118 -3.04 -28.49 18.61
C GLU A 118 -1.67 -27.80 18.54
N LEU A 119 -1.67 -26.51 18.80
CA LEU A 119 -0.48 -25.67 18.82
C LEU A 119 -0.71 -24.54 19.83
N ASN A 120 0.31 -24.19 20.60
CA ASN A 120 0.29 -22.95 21.37
C ASN A 120 0.45 -21.75 20.41
N GLN A 121 -0.66 -21.21 19.93
CA GLN A 121 -0.70 -20.29 18.80
C GLN A 121 -0.42 -18.83 19.19
N ASN A 122 -0.91 -18.38 20.34
CA ASN A 122 -0.83 -16.97 20.72
C ASN A 122 0.60 -16.40 20.69
N PRO A 123 1.65 -17.11 21.19
CA PRO A 123 3.02 -16.58 21.16
C PRO A 123 3.54 -16.24 19.75
N MET A 124 3.03 -16.88 18.69
CA MET A 124 3.45 -16.58 17.33
C MET A 124 3.05 -15.16 16.87
N TYR A 125 2.08 -14.56 17.53
CA TYR A 125 1.54 -13.25 17.19
C TYR A 125 2.02 -12.11 18.10
N ASP A 126 2.82 -12.40 19.13
CA ASP A 126 3.22 -11.40 20.12
C ASP A 126 3.99 -10.22 19.53
N ASN A 127 4.73 -10.45 18.44
CA ASN A 127 5.48 -9.38 17.76
C ASN A 127 4.62 -8.46 16.89
N ILE A 128 3.40 -8.85 16.54
CA ILE A 128 2.56 -8.12 15.59
C ILE A 128 1.23 -7.66 16.17
N ALA A 129 0.73 -8.34 17.21
CA ALA A 129 -0.59 -8.06 17.74
C ALA A 129 -0.57 -6.94 18.80
N VAL A 130 -1.46 -5.96 18.64
CA VAL A 130 -1.77 -4.95 19.66
C VAL A 130 -2.76 -5.50 20.69
N TYR A 131 -3.42 -6.61 20.38
CA TYR A 131 -4.31 -7.37 21.24
C TYR A 131 -4.20 -8.85 20.91
N ASN A 132 -3.89 -9.69 21.89
CA ASN A 132 -3.68 -11.12 21.71
C ASN A 132 -4.22 -11.88 22.90
N ARG A 133 -5.34 -12.61 22.74
CA ARG A 133 -6.03 -13.31 23.83
C ARG A 133 -6.60 -14.65 23.36
N ARG A 134 -6.61 -15.62 24.30
CA ARG A 134 -7.46 -16.82 24.20
C ARG A 134 -8.74 -16.57 24.98
N VAL A 135 -9.87 -16.92 24.40
CA VAL A 135 -11.17 -16.88 25.08
C VAL A 135 -11.22 -17.98 26.15
N ALA A 136 -11.58 -17.64 27.38
CA ALA A 136 -11.57 -18.57 28.52
C ALA A 136 -12.94 -19.22 28.76
N THR A 137 -14.04 -18.50 28.47
CA THR A 137 -15.42 -19.06 28.58
C THR A 137 -16.27 -18.54 27.40
N ALA A 138 -17.34 -19.28 27.10
CA ALA A 138 -18.24 -18.89 26.01
C ALA A 138 -18.90 -17.51 26.25
N GLU A 139 -19.22 -17.19 27.49
CA GLU A 139 -19.85 -15.91 27.89
C GLU A 139 -18.95 -14.71 27.61
N GLN A 140 -17.62 -14.92 27.65
CA GLN A 140 -16.66 -13.86 27.35
C GLN A 140 -16.51 -13.57 25.86
N LEU A 141 -16.87 -14.51 24.97
CA LEU A 141 -16.58 -14.40 23.54
C LEU A 141 -17.09 -13.10 22.91
N PRO A 142 -18.36 -12.67 23.05
CA PRO A 142 -18.82 -11.43 22.44
C PRO A 142 -18.12 -10.20 23.05
N HIS A 143 -17.82 -10.20 24.35
CA HIS A 143 -17.09 -9.12 24.99
C HIS A 143 -15.65 -8.98 24.46
N LEU A 144 -14.94 -10.10 24.37
CA LEU A 144 -13.55 -10.08 23.86
C LEU A 144 -13.48 -9.71 22.36
N VAL A 145 -14.52 -10.03 21.58
CA VAL A 145 -14.65 -9.54 20.20
C VAL A 145 -14.78 -8.01 20.15
N ASP A 146 -15.63 -7.41 21.00
CA ASP A 146 -15.75 -5.96 21.11
C ASP A 146 -14.42 -5.30 21.49
N ASP A 147 -13.77 -5.83 22.53
CA ASP A 147 -12.51 -5.31 23.03
C ASP A 147 -11.36 -5.45 22.03
N ALA A 148 -11.32 -6.57 21.30
CA ALA A 148 -10.36 -6.80 20.22
C ALA A 148 -10.53 -5.80 19.08
N ILE A 149 -11.76 -5.60 18.59
CA ILE A 149 -12.05 -4.63 17.51
C ILE A 149 -11.73 -3.21 17.97
N ARG A 150 -12.20 -2.83 19.15
CA ARG A 150 -11.93 -1.52 19.77
C ARG A 150 -10.43 -1.26 19.85
N THR A 151 -9.67 -2.23 20.32
CA THR A 151 -8.22 -2.11 20.49
C THR A 151 -7.51 -2.06 19.12
N ALA A 152 -7.93 -2.89 18.15
CA ALA A 152 -7.37 -2.84 16.80
C ALA A 152 -7.52 -1.46 16.17
N ILE A 153 -8.70 -0.86 16.25
CA ILE A 153 -8.98 0.47 15.69
C ILE A 153 -8.23 1.56 16.46
N ALA A 154 -8.32 1.55 17.80
CA ALA A 154 -7.71 2.58 18.63
C ALA A 154 -6.17 2.61 18.54
N LYS A 155 -5.53 1.44 18.48
CA LYS A 155 -4.07 1.30 18.39
C LYS A 155 -3.58 1.15 16.95
N ARG A 156 -4.49 1.08 15.97
CA ARG A 156 -4.17 0.89 14.56
C ARG A 156 -3.25 -0.31 14.35
N GLY A 157 -3.78 -1.53 14.56
CA GLY A 157 -2.98 -2.75 14.45
C GLY A 157 -3.80 -4.03 14.51
N VAL A 158 -3.10 -5.14 14.59
CA VAL A 158 -3.66 -6.49 14.53
C VAL A 158 -4.24 -6.88 15.89
N ALA A 159 -5.50 -7.31 15.93
CA ALA A 159 -6.08 -8.00 17.08
C ALA A 159 -6.21 -9.49 16.77
N VAL A 160 -5.85 -10.34 17.72
CA VAL A 160 -5.89 -11.79 17.61
C VAL A 160 -6.74 -12.37 18.74
N LEU A 161 -7.73 -13.20 18.37
CA LEU A 161 -8.53 -13.98 19.29
C LEU A 161 -8.42 -15.46 18.96
N GLU A 162 -7.96 -16.26 19.90
CA GLU A 162 -8.03 -17.72 19.85
C GLU A 162 -9.33 -18.18 20.50
N VAL A 163 -10.16 -18.92 19.74
CA VAL A 163 -11.50 -19.33 20.15
C VAL A 163 -11.60 -20.85 20.18
N PRO A 164 -11.82 -21.48 21.35
CA PRO A 164 -12.13 -22.89 21.44
C PRO A 164 -13.37 -23.27 20.64
N ALA A 165 -13.30 -24.38 19.90
CA ALA A 165 -14.32 -24.79 18.92
C ALA A 165 -15.71 -25.00 19.52
N ASP A 166 -15.81 -25.43 20.78
CA ASP A 166 -17.05 -25.68 21.49
C ASP A 166 -17.78 -24.38 21.92
N PHE A 167 -17.05 -23.26 22.08
CA PHE A 167 -17.66 -22.03 22.56
C PHE A 167 -18.68 -21.44 21.58
N GLY A 168 -18.45 -21.55 20.29
CA GLY A 168 -19.40 -21.02 19.31
C GLY A 168 -20.77 -21.68 19.33
N PHE A 169 -20.89 -22.94 19.83
CA PHE A 169 -22.14 -23.66 20.01
C PHE A 169 -22.80 -23.40 21.37
N THR A 170 -22.02 -22.97 22.38
CA THR A 170 -22.51 -22.82 23.75
C THR A 170 -23.56 -21.71 23.82
N GLU A 171 -24.72 -22.05 24.40
CA GLU A 171 -25.77 -21.06 24.67
C GLU A 171 -25.38 -20.18 25.86
N ILE A 172 -25.51 -18.88 25.70
CA ILE A 172 -25.29 -17.87 26.71
C ILE A 172 -26.57 -17.04 26.90
N ASP A 173 -26.68 -16.33 28.00
CA ASP A 173 -27.78 -15.41 28.25
C ASP A 173 -27.62 -14.15 27.37
N ALA A 174 -28.53 -13.93 26.43
CA ALA A 174 -28.48 -12.77 25.53
C ALA A 174 -28.65 -11.42 26.26
N ASP A 175 -29.30 -11.44 27.43
CA ASP A 175 -29.52 -10.25 28.26
C ASP A 175 -28.46 -10.07 29.36
N SER A 176 -27.38 -10.85 29.30
CA SER A 176 -26.29 -10.75 30.27
C SER A 176 -25.53 -9.43 30.13
N LEU A 177 -24.86 -9.03 31.21
CA LEU A 177 -24.00 -7.85 31.26
C LEU A 177 -22.89 -7.86 30.19
N TYR A 178 -22.49 -9.06 29.74
CA TYR A 178 -21.38 -9.24 28.78
C TYR A 178 -21.83 -9.35 27.32
N SER A 179 -23.12 -9.46 27.02
CA SER A 179 -23.59 -9.65 25.64
C SER A 179 -24.48 -8.51 25.13
N THR A 180 -25.51 -8.13 25.85
CA THR A 180 -26.53 -7.19 25.37
C THR A 180 -26.05 -5.75 25.14
N PRO A 181 -25.23 -5.12 26.01
CA PRO A 181 -24.80 -3.74 25.80
C PRO A 181 -23.81 -3.56 24.64
N LEU A 182 -23.21 -4.65 24.14
CA LEU A 182 -22.12 -4.60 23.17
C LEU A 182 -22.57 -4.53 21.71
N TYR A 183 -23.81 -4.93 21.41
CA TYR A 183 -24.30 -4.96 20.03
C TYR A 183 -24.34 -3.60 19.33
N SER A 184 -24.35 -2.53 20.07
CA SER A 184 -24.32 -1.16 19.54
C SER A 184 -23.03 -0.38 19.85
N SER A 185 -22.02 -1.04 20.40
CA SER A 185 -20.75 -0.37 20.80
C SER A 185 -20.11 0.40 19.65
N GLY A 186 -20.06 -0.18 18.45
CA GLY A 186 -19.49 0.46 17.28
C GLY A 186 -20.21 1.75 16.86
N LEU A 187 -21.52 1.87 17.13
CA LEU A 187 -22.31 3.06 16.80
C LEU A 187 -21.94 4.28 17.66
N THR A 188 -21.48 4.05 18.85
CA THR A 188 -21.11 5.09 19.83
C THR A 188 -19.62 5.29 19.97
N TYR A 189 -18.81 4.46 19.34
CA TYR A 189 -17.36 4.60 19.35
C TYR A 189 -16.93 5.93 18.73
N LYS A 190 -15.95 6.58 19.35
CA LYS A 190 -15.34 7.79 18.83
C LYS A 190 -13.88 7.50 18.54
N GLU A 191 -13.49 7.70 17.30
CA GLU A 191 -12.08 7.66 16.94
C GLU A 191 -11.31 8.79 17.63
N TYR A 192 -10.03 8.51 17.90
CA TYR A 192 -9.15 9.53 18.44
C TYR A 192 -9.06 10.70 17.44
N LYS A 193 -9.28 11.90 17.94
CA LYS A 193 -8.99 13.12 17.20
C LYS A 193 -7.71 13.72 17.75
N SER A 194 -6.83 14.13 16.86
CA SER A 194 -5.63 14.88 17.26
C SER A 194 -6.01 16.12 18.06
N ALA A 195 -5.15 16.50 18.99
CA ALA A 195 -5.26 17.83 19.61
C ALA A 195 -5.13 18.90 18.53
N PRO A 196 -5.77 20.07 18.70
CA PRO A 196 -5.54 21.22 17.83
C PRO A 196 -4.04 21.53 17.73
N VAL A 197 -3.59 21.94 16.54
CA VAL A 197 -2.19 22.31 16.34
C VAL A 197 -1.81 23.53 17.15
N ASP A 198 -0.60 23.55 17.72
CA ASP A 198 -0.10 24.68 18.48
C ASP A 198 0.23 25.86 17.55
N GLU A 199 -0.32 27.01 17.88
CA GLU A 199 -0.15 28.23 17.09
C GLU A 199 1.30 28.74 17.09
N SER A 200 2.05 28.50 18.14
CA SER A 200 3.48 28.88 18.23
C SER A 200 4.32 28.01 17.29
N ASP A 201 4.02 26.71 17.18
CA ASP A 201 4.71 25.80 16.25
C ASP A 201 4.39 26.17 14.80
N ILE A 202 3.13 26.51 14.50
CA ILE A 202 2.74 27.02 13.17
C ILE A 202 3.51 28.30 12.83
N THR A 203 3.63 29.23 13.75
CA THR A 203 4.35 30.49 13.54
C THR A 203 5.82 30.23 13.28
N ALA A 204 6.47 29.39 14.09
CA ALA A 204 7.87 29.01 13.91
C ALA A 204 8.11 28.30 12.56
N ALA A 205 7.19 27.40 12.15
CA ALA A 205 7.26 26.75 10.84
C ALA A 205 7.16 27.76 9.69
N VAL A 206 6.21 28.69 9.76
CA VAL A 206 6.02 29.74 8.76
C VAL A 206 7.25 30.64 8.64
N ASP A 207 7.89 31.00 9.76
CA ASP A 207 9.11 31.82 9.75
C ASP A 207 10.27 31.11 9.01
N ILE A 208 10.43 29.81 9.22
CA ILE A 208 11.42 29.01 8.49
C ILE A 208 11.07 28.92 7.01
N LEU A 209 9.82 28.60 6.69
CA LEU A 209 9.35 28.42 5.31
C LEU A 209 9.46 29.72 4.49
N ASN A 210 9.20 30.89 5.09
CA ASN A 210 9.35 32.18 4.42
C ASN A 210 10.80 32.54 4.09
N GLN A 211 11.79 31.89 4.73
CA GLN A 211 13.21 32.11 4.49
C GLN A 211 13.83 31.04 3.54
N ALA A 212 13.11 29.96 3.27
CA ALA A 212 13.59 28.87 2.43
C ALA A 212 13.82 29.31 0.99
N LYS A 213 14.94 28.92 0.39
CA LYS A 213 15.28 29.20 -1.01
C LYS A 213 15.00 28.00 -1.93
N ARG A 214 15.08 26.79 -1.37
CA ARG A 214 14.88 25.51 -2.05
C ARG A 214 13.97 24.60 -1.21
N PRO A 215 12.73 25.06 -0.86
CA PRO A 215 11.84 24.25 -0.06
C PRO A 215 11.30 23.06 -0.85
N VAL A 216 11.05 21.95 -0.16
CA VAL A 216 10.27 20.82 -0.66
C VAL A 216 9.21 20.43 0.35
N ILE A 217 8.06 19.97 -0.11
CA ILE A 217 7.01 19.34 0.70
C ILE A 217 7.15 17.84 0.52
N TYR A 218 7.45 17.12 1.59
CA TYR A 218 7.53 15.65 1.59
C TYR A 218 6.25 15.08 2.19
N ALA A 219 5.32 14.67 1.33
CA ALA A 219 3.96 14.29 1.69
C ALA A 219 3.86 12.77 1.90
N GLY A 220 3.40 12.35 3.08
CA GLY A 220 3.11 10.96 3.40
C GLY A 220 1.62 10.65 3.45
N ILE A 221 1.29 9.48 3.97
CA ILE A 221 -0.09 8.97 4.03
C ILE A 221 -1.06 9.90 4.79
N GLY A 222 -0.54 10.70 5.74
CA GLY A 222 -1.34 11.69 6.46
C GLY A 222 -1.90 12.81 5.58
N THR A 223 -1.41 12.96 4.33
CA THR A 223 -1.94 13.95 3.38
C THR A 223 -3.13 13.44 2.56
N MET A 224 -3.50 12.17 2.69
CA MET A 224 -4.67 11.63 1.99
C MET A 224 -5.95 12.39 2.37
N GLY A 225 -6.74 12.77 1.36
CA GLY A 225 -7.91 13.63 1.53
C GLY A 225 -7.59 15.13 1.64
N HIS A 226 -6.29 15.51 1.67
CA HIS A 226 -5.83 16.90 1.76
C HIS A 226 -4.99 17.36 0.55
N GLY A 227 -4.98 16.56 -0.53
CA GLY A 227 -4.15 16.82 -1.71
C GLY A 227 -4.29 18.23 -2.28
N ALA A 228 -5.51 18.72 -2.43
CA ALA A 228 -5.78 20.08 -2.92
C ALA A 228 -5.15 21.19 -2.05
N ALA A 229 -5.20 21.03 -0.72
CA ALA A 229 -4.59 21.99 0.22
C ALA A 229 -3.06 21.96 0.14
N VAL A 230 -2.47 20.76 0.01
CA VAL A 230 -1.01 20.62 -0.17
C VAL A 230 -0.56 21.20 -1.52
N GLN A 231 -1.30 20.96 -2.60
CA GLN A 231 -1.03 21.59 -3.90
C GLN A 231 -1.15 23.13 -3.86
N ALA A 232 -2.14 23.66 -3.14
CA ALA A 232 -2.28 25.10 -2.94
C ALA A 232 -1.08 25.69 -2.16
N LEU A 233 -0.62 24.99 -1.11
CA LEU A 233 0.57 25.36 -0.35
C LEU A 233 1.83 25.31 -1.25
N SER A 234 1.99 24.26 -2.02
CA SER A 234 3.07 24.10 -3.00
C SER A 234 3.13 25.27 -3.98
N ARG A 235 1.99 25.64 -4.59
CA ARG A 235 1.92 26.79 -5.51
C ARG A 235 2.25 28.12 -4.81
N LYS A 236 1.75 28.32 -3.59
CA LYS A 236 1.97 29.56 -2.83
C LYS A 236 3.44 29.74 -2.44
N MET A 237 4.08 28.67 -1.99
CA MET A 237 5.49 28.66 -1.57
C MET A 237 6.48 28.42 -2.70
N LYS A 238 6.01 27.99 -3.87
CA LYS A 238 6.87 27.49 -4.96
C LYS A 238 7.77 26.33 -4.52
N ALA A 239 7.18 25.41 -3.74
CA ALA A 239 7.84 24.22 -3.20
C ALA A 239 7.34 22.96 -3.92
N PRO A 240 8.19 22.20 -4.63
CA PRO A 240 7.77 20.95 -5.25
C PRO A 240 7.31 19.92 -4.22
N ILE A 241 6.37 19.04 -4.63
CA ILE A 241 5.83 17.97 -3.79
C ILE A 241 6.53 16.66 -4.14
N ILE A 242 7.09 16.04 -3.12
CA ILE A 242 7.58 14.66 -3.13
C ILE A 242 6.60 13.82 -2.33
N THR A 243 6.18 12.65 -2.81
CA THR A 243 5.30 11.75 -2.06
C THR A 243 6.01 10.47 -1.65
N THR A 244 5.40 9.76 -0.70
CA THR A 244 5.81 8.38 -0.38
C THR A 244 5.07 7.39 -1.28
N GLY A 245 5.56 6.15 -1.37
CA GLY A 245 4.89 5.09 -2.13
C GLY A 245 3.57 4.59 -1.52
N LYS A 246 3.07 5.21 -0.43
CA LYS A 246 1.81 4.81 0.22
C LYS A 246 0.60 5.65 -0.22
N ASN A 247 0.82 6.80 -0.81
CA ASN A 247 -0.21 7.81 -1.10
C ASN A 247 0.02 8.50 -2.45
N PHE A 248 0.47 7.75 -3.44
CA PHE A 248 0.86 8.28 -4.74
C PHE A 248 -0.30 8.97 -5.46
N GLU A 249 -1.52 8.47 -5.32
CA GLU A 249 -2.74 9.02 -5.88
C GLU A 249 -3.28 10.29 -5.20
N THR A 250 -2.63 10.74 -4.12
CA THR A 250 -3.07 11.96 -3.40
C THR A 250 -2.94 13.21 -4.26
N PHE A 251 -2.06 13.18 -5.26
CA PHE A 251 -1.77 14.31 -6.13
C PHE A 251 -2.04 13.95 -7.59
N ASP A 252 -2.61 14.90 -8.34
CA ASP A 252 -2.83 14.72 -9.76
C ASP A 252 -1.50 14.50 -10.48
N TRP A 253 -1.44 13.48 -11.33
CA TRP A 253 -0.24 13.13 -12.08
C TRP A 253 0.29 14.30 -12.94
N ASP A 254 -0.59 15.17 -13.42
CA ASP A 254 -0.26 16.32 -14.28
C ASP A 254 0.01 17.61 -13.49
N PHE A 255 -0.13 17.62 -12.16
CA PHE A 255 0.22 18.80 -11.37
C PHE A 255 1.68 19.19 -11.57
N GLU A 256 1.92 20.45 -11.94
CA GLU A 256 3.23 20.95 -12.36
C GLU A 256 4.33 20.85 -11.29
N GLY A 257 3.94 20.92 -10.01
CA GLY A 257 4.84 20.80 -8.86
C GLY A 257 4.98 19.40 -8.31
N PHE A 258 4.32 18.39 -8.85
CA PHE A 258 4.43 17.01 -8.39
C PHE A 258 5.63 16.33 -9.02
N THR A 259 6.64 16.05 -8.21
CA THR A 259 7.91 15.44 -8.63
C THR A 259 7.92 13.91 -8.52
N GLY A 260 6.83 13.30 -8.03
CA GLY A 260 6.75 11.86 -7.79
C GLY A 260 7.27 11.44 -6.43
N SER A 261 7.69 10.19 -6.29
CA SER A 261 8.31 9.66 -5.08
C SER A 261 9.83 9.50 -5.25
N THR A 262 10.55 9.38 -4.14
CA THR A 262 12.00 9.20 -4.12
C THR A 262 12.41 7.73 -4.24
N PHE A 263 13.71 7.50 -4.33
CA PHE A 263 14.41 6.22 -4.36
C PHE A 263 14.09 5.39 -5.61
N ARG A 264 14.48 4.12 -5.57
CA ARG A 264 14.46 3.19 -6.68
C ARG A 264 13.09 3.05 -7.37
N VAL A 265 12.00 3.08 -6.60
CA VAL A 265 10.64 2.96 -7.15
C VAL A 265 10.10 4.26 -7.73
N GLY A 266 10.72 5.39 -7.38
CA GLY A 266 10.21 6.71 -7.67
C GLY A 266 10.59 7.29 -9.04
N TRP A 267 10.51 8.61 -9.11
CA TRP A 267 10.84 9.42 -10.28
C TRP A 267 12.22 10.09 -10.12
N LYS A 268 12.91 10.30 -11.23
CA LYS A 268 14.16 11.06 -11.26
C LYS A 268 14.00 12.47 -10.65
N PRO A 269 12.97 13.28 -11.00
CA PRO A 269 12.81 14.62 -10.43
C PRO A 269 12.73 14.66 -8.91
N ALA A 270 12.07 13.69 -8.26
CA ALA A 270 11.98 13.65 -6.81
C ALA A 270 13.33 13.38 -6.14
N ASN A 271 14.12 12.47 -6.72
CA ASN A 271 15.47 12.16 -6.21
C ASN A 271 16.39 13.38 -6.34
N GLU A 272 16.31 14.10 -7.43
CA GLU A 272 17.12 15.30 -7.68
C GLU A 272 16.67 16.48 -6.81
N ALA A 273 15.36 16.70 -6.68
CA ALA A 273 14.83 17.79 -5.87
C ALA A 273 15.24 17.68 -4.40
N ILE A 274 15.17 16.47 -3.82
CA ILE A 274 15.52 16.27 -2.41
C ILE A 274 17.00 16.49 -2.14
N LEU A 275 17.87 16.12 -3.08
CA LEU A 275 19.33 16.32 -2.95
C LEU A 275 19.72 17.80 -2.98
N GLU A 276 18.95 18.63 -3.68
CA GLU A 276 19.21 20.06 -3.82
C GLU A 276 18.45 20.92 -2.80
N ALA A 277 17.48 20.35 -2.08
CA ALA A 277 16.65 21.07 -1.11
C ALA A 277 17.47 21.66 0.05
N ASP A 278 17.03 22.80 0.60
CA ASP A 278 17.58 23.39 1.83
C ASP A 278 16.62 23.27 3.01
N THR A 279 15.34 23.10 2.74
CA THR A 279 14.28 23.05 3.75
C THR A 279 13.28 21.98 3.36
N VAL A 280 12.93 21.11 4.30
CA VAL A 280 11.94 20.05 4.08
C VAL A 280 10.79 20.21 5.06
N LEU A 281 9.56 20.25 4.51
CA LEU A 281 8.32 20.13 5.27
C LEU A 281 7.79 18.71 5.12
N PHE A 282 8.01 17.87 6.14
CA PHE A 282 7.42 16.53 6.23
C PHE A 282 5.99 16.61 6.71
N VAL A 283 5.05 16.03 5.96
CA VAL A 283 3.63 16.06 6.29
C VAL A 283 3.07 14.65 6.35
N GLY A 284 2.70 14.21 7.56
CA GLY A 284 2.08 12.90 7.77
C GLY A 284 2.95 11.73 7.32
N THR A 285 4.26 11.84 7.52
CA THR A 285 5.25 10.80 7.24
C THR A 285 6.36 10.82 8.28
N ASN A 286 6.76 9.63 8.73
CA ASN A 286 7.88 9.46 9.62
C ASN A 286 9.21 9.25 8.86
N PHE A 287 9.23 9.59 7.60
CA PHE A 287 10.35 9.39 6.70
C PHE A 287 10.23 8.19 5.74
N PRO A 288 10.86 8.25 4.57
CA PRO A 288 10.88 7.12 3.66
C PRO A 288 11.64 5.92 4.26
N PHE A 289 11.11 4.74 4.06
CA PHE A 289 11.68 3.49 4.57
C PHE A 289 13.01 3.11 3.90
N SER A 290 13.25 3.63 2.71
CA SER A 290 14.43 3.32 1.89
C SER A 290 15.39 4.50 1.80
N GLU A 291 15.55 5.26 2.90
CA GLU A 291 16.54 6.32 2.95
C GLU A 291 17.92 5.79 2.61
N VAL A 292 18.59 6.50 1.70
CA VAL A 292 19.98 6.29 1.38
C VAL A 292 20.79 7.34 2.11
N GLU A 293 21.94 6.94 2.69
CA GLU A 293 22.86 7.87 3.33
C GLU A 293 23.16 9.04 2.38
N GLY A 294 23.08 10.26 2.90
CA GLY A 294 23.33 11.47 2.14
C GLY A 294 22.13 12.08 1.43
N THR A 295 20.94 11.44 1.44
CA THR A 295 19.72 11.99 0.79
C THR A 295 19.41 13.41 1.25
N PHE A 296 19.58 13.72 2.52
CA PHE A 296 19.24 15.02 3.11
C PHE A 296 20.47 15.86 3.46
N ARG A 297 21.63 15.56 2.89
CA ARG A 297 22.90 16.23 3.25
C ARG A 297 22.91 17.75 3.04
N ASN A 298 22.09 18.26 2.15
CA ASN A 298 21.97 19.69 1.86
C ASN A 298 20.80 20.36 2.60
N VAL A 299 20.00 19.59 3.32
CA VAL A 299 18.86 20.10 4.08
C VAL A 299 19.36 20.69 5.41
N ASN A 300 19.05 21.96 5.62
CA ASN A 300 19.46 22.70 6.82
C ASN A 300 18.31 22.90 7.80
N LYS A 301 17.06 22.75 7.34
CA LYS A 301 15.86 22.97 8.13
C LYS A 301 14.85 21.84 7.93
N PHE A 302 14.43 21.25 9.05
CA PHE A 302 13.47 20.14 9.10
C PHE A 302 12.23 20.55 9.89
N ILE A 303 11.08 20.53 9.23
CA ILE A 303 9.77 20.74 9.84
C ILE A 303 8.99 19.45 9.67
N GLN A 304 8.41 18.92 10.75
CA GLN A 304 7.64 17.67 10.68
C GLN A 304 6.25 17.86 11.29
N ILE A 305 5.22 17.43 10.57
CA ILE A 305 3.83 17.37 11.00
C ILE A 305 3.44 15.91 11.12
N ASP A 306 3.03 15.47 12.29
CA ASP A 306 2.52 14.11 12.52
C ASP A 306 1.50 14.10 13.66
N ASN A 307 0.47 13.24 13.58
CA ASN A 307 -0.51 13.07 14.64
C ASN A 307 -0.08 12.05 15.71
N ASN A 308 1.05 11.37 15.50
CA ASN A 308 1.63 10.42 16.45
C ASN A 308 2.93 11.01 17.04
N PRO A 309 2.94 11.38 18.33
CA PRO A 309 4.11 11.98 18.95
C PRO A 309 5.35 11.08 18.92
N ALA A 310 5.18 9.74 18.82
CA ALA A 310 6.29 8.81 18.73
C ALA A 310 7.04 8.86 17.37
N MET A 311 6.48 9.54 16.37
CA MET A 311 7.07 9.69 15.04
C MET A 311 7.83 11.00 14.88
N LEU A 312 7.50 12.02 15.69
CA LEU A 312 8.18 13.32 15.65
C LEU A 312 9.65 13.19 16.07
N GLY A 313 10.56 13.63 15.22
CA GLY A 313 12.00 13.58 15.47
C GLY A 313 12.62 12.19 15.51
N LYS A 314 11.88 11.14 15.16
CA LYS A 314 12.36 9.75 15.25
C LYS A 314 13.56 9.46 14.37
N ARG A 315 13.65 10.09 13.21
CA ARG A 315 14.71 9.85 12.22
C ARG A 315 15.65 11.03 12.01
N HIS A 316 15.13 12.24 12.11
CA HIS A 316 15.90 13.47 12.02
C HIS A 316 15.52 14.41 13.15
N GLN A 317 16.51 15.18 13.62
CA GLN A 317 16.22 16.27 14.55
C GLN A 317 15.42 17.33 13.81
N ASN A 318 14.25 17.68 14.34
CA ASN A 318 13.40 18.71 13.78
C ASN A 318 13.79 20.10 14.34
N ASP A 319 13.79 21.12 13.49
CA ASP A 319 13.79 22.53 13.92
C ASP A 319 12.40 22.90 14.49
N VAL A 320 11.32 22.37 13.87
CA VAL A 320 9.94 22.51 14.35
C VAL A 320 9.20 21.18 14.21
N ALA A 321 8.56 20.75 15.29
CA ALA A 321 7.71 19.56 15.34
C ALA A 321 6.27 19.98 15.65
N ILE A 322 5.34 19.73 14.73
CA ILE A 322 3.92 20.05 14.86
C ILE A 322 3.16 18.79 15.15
N LEU A 323 2.64 18.66 16.37
CA LEU A 323 1.77 17.53 16.74
C LEU A 323 0.32 17.87 16.38
N GLY A 324 -0.27 17.15 15.42
CA GLY A 324 -1.66 17.37 15.05
C GLY A 324 -2.06 16.75 13.72
N ASP A 325 -3.28 17.04 13.30
CA ASP A 325 -3.81 16.62 12.00
C ASP A 325 -3.11 17.36 10.86
N ALA A 326 -2.75 16.60 9.81
CA ALA A 326 -2.02 17.15 8.68
C ALA A 326 -2.84 18.23 7.93
N GLY A 327 -4.14 18.00 7.75
CA GLY A 327 -5.02 18.97 7.07
C GLY A 327 -5.17 20.27 7.85
N GLU A 328 -5.32 20.19 9.17
CA GLU A 328 -5.38 21.35 10.06
C GLU A 328 -4.06 22.14 10.01
N ALA A 329 -2.93 21.47 10.16
CA ALA A 329 -1.61 22.12 10.11
C ALA A 329 -1.34 22.77 8.75
N ILE A 330 -1.63 22.07 7.63
CA ILE A 330 -1.47 22.62 6.27
C ILE A 330 -2.37 23.85 6.07
N ALA A 331 -3.61 23.82 6.52
CA ALA A 331 -4.51 24.96 6.41
C ALA A 331 -3.99 26.17 7.21
N ALA A 332 -3.48 25.96 8.42
CA ALA A 332 -2.91 27.01 9.25
C ALA A 332 -1.63 27.62 8.64
N ILE A 333 -0.72 26.79 8.13
CA ILE A 333 0.48 27.25 7.41
C ILE A 333 0.09 27.99 6.13
N LEU A 334 -0.80 27.45 5.31
CA LEU A 334 -1.27 28.04 4.07
C LEU A 334 -1.86 29.45 4.29
N ALA A 335 -2.58 29.65 5.40
CA ALA A 335 -3.17 30.95 5.74
C ALA A 335 -2.09 32.02 6.00
N LYS A 336 -0.94 31.66 6.58
CA LYS A 336 0.07 32.58 7.10
C LYS A 336 1.32 32.75 6.25
N VAL A 337 1.73 31.70 5.51
CA VAL A 337 2.95 31.74 4.69
C VAL A 337 2.84 32.80 3.61
N SER A 338 3.94 33.51 3.36
CA SER A 338 4.00 34.56 2.33
C SER A 338 3.99 33.94 0.92
N PRO A 339 3.29 34.55 -0.04
CA PRO A 339 3.34 34.09 -1.42
C PRO A 339 4.70 34.40 -2.06
N VAL A 340 5.26 33.43 -2.76
CA VAL A 340 6.46 33.58 -3.59
C VAL A 340 6.03 33.80 -5.04
N ASN A 341 6.33 34.96 -5.61
CA ASN A 341 5.89 35.30 -6.95
C ASN A 341 6.82 34.75 -8.04
N ASP A 342 8.12 34.82 -7.81
CA ASP A 342 9.15 34.29 -8.71
C ASP A 342 10.10 33.36 -7.94
N SER A 343 10.38 32.19 -8.51
CA SER A 343 11.26 31.19 -7.92
C SER A 343 12.03 30.45 -9.02
N PRO A 344 13.31 30.74 -9.18
CA PRO A 344 14.19 29.95 -10.04
C PRO A 344 14.18 28.46 -9.68
N TRP A 345 14.08 28.14 -8.39
CA TRP A 345 13.95 26.77 -7.87
C TRP A 345 12.70 26.07 -8.41
N TRP A 346 11.56 26.73 -8.35
CA TRP A 346 10.30 26.18 -8.86
C TRP A 346 10.36 25.96 -10.38
N GLN A 347 10.86 26.94 -11.12
CA GLN A 347 10.95 26.87 -12.59
C GLN A 347 11.84 25.70 -13.04
N ALA A 348 12.99 25.49 -12.37
CA ALA A 348 13.87 24.36 -12.65
C ALA A 348 13.17 23.02 -12.38
N ASN A 349 12.45 22.89 -11.25
CA ASN A 349 11.72 21.66 -10.93
C ASN A 349 10.58 21.37 -11.90
N VAL A 350 9.79 22.38 -12.27
CA VAL A 350 8.70 22.24 -13.26
C VAL A 350 9.26 21.79 -14.63
N ALA A 351 10.38 22.36 -15.07
CA ALA A 351 11.04 21.95 -16.31
C ALA A 351 11.56 20.50 -16.24
N ASN A 352 12.14 20.11 -15.11
CA ASN A 352 12.60 18.74 -14.88
C ASN A 352 11.46 17.72 -14.87
N VAL A 353 10.36 18.03 -14.18
CA VAL A 353 9.15 17.19 -14.17
C VAL A 353 8.56 17.05 -15.57
N LYS A 354 8.51 18.15 -16.33
CA LYS A 354 8.04 18.11 -17.71
C LYS A 354 8.92 17.21 -18.58
N ASN A 355 10.24 17.33 -18.50
CA ASN A 355 11.18 16.48 -19.23
C ASN A 355 11.00 14.99 -18.89
N TRP A 356 10.82 14.67 -17.59
CA TRP A 356 10.52 13.33 -17.14
C TRP A 356 9.21 12.78 -17.74
N ARG A 357 8.13 13.54 -17.68
CA ARG A 357 6.83 13.13 -18.23
C ARG A 357 6.87 12.96 -19.75
N ASP A 358 7.52 13.88 -20.46
CA ASP A 358 7.69 13.78 -21.91
C ASP A 358 8.45 12.49 -22.28
N TYR A 359 9.47 12.14 -21.50
CA TYR A 359 10.23 10.91 -21.70
C TYR A 359 9.39 9.66 -21.40
N MET A 360 8.62 9.62 -20.30
CA MET A 360 7.72 8.51 -19.98
C MET A 360 6.67 8.32 -21.07
N ASN A 361 6.03 9.41 -21.51
CA ASN A 361 5.06 9.39 -22.62
C ASN A 361 5.68 8.84 -23.92
N LYS A 362 6.92 9.21 -24.23
CA LYS A 362 7.64 8.67 -25.40
C LYS A 362 7.81 7.15 -25.32
N LEU A 363 8.09 6.60 -24.13
CA LEU A 363 8.19 5.16 -23.91
C LEU A 363 6.81 4.49 -24.06
N GLU A 364 5.79 5.05 -23.43
CA GLU A 364 4.41 4.54 -23.42
C GLU A 364 3.78 4.50 -24.82
N GLN A 365 4.08 5.48 -25.64
CA GLN A 365 3.52 5.62 -27.00
C GLN A 365 4.32 4.90 -28.09
N LYS A 366 5.37 4.18 -27.73
CA LYS A 366 6.16 3.39 -28.68
C LYS A 366 5.30 2.32 -29.34
N THR A 367 5.28 2.28 -30.67
CA THR A 367 4.44 1.35 -31.48
C THR A 367 5.20 0.22 -32.14
N GLU A 368 6.53 0.23 -32.06
CA GLU A 368 7.41 -0.73 -32.70
C GLU A 368 8.31 -1.44 -31.69
N GLY A 369 8.73 -2.64 -32.02
CA GLY A 369 9.59 -3.50 -31.20
C GLY A 369 8.79 -4.51 -30.37
N ASP A 370 9.46 -5.11 -29.40
CA ASP A 370 8.85 -6.08 -28.51
C ASP A 370 7.94 -5.39 -27.46
N LEU A 371 6.94 -6.10 -26.99
CA LEU A 371 6.02 -5.60 -25.97
C LEU A 371 6.73 -5.40 -24.62
N GLN A 372 6.71 -4.19 -24.13
CA GLN A 372 7.25 -3.80 -22.82
C GLN A 372 6.13 -3.42 -21.85
N ALA A 373 6.44 -3.33 -20.57
CA ALA A 373 5.44 -2.93 -19.56
C ALA A 373 4.82 -1.55 -19.84
N TYR A 374 5.58 -0.61 -20.41
CA TYR A 374 5.12 0.77 -20.70
C TYR A 374 3.85 0.82 -21.54
N GLN A 375 3.78 0.01 -22.63
CA GLN A 375 2.62 -0.01 -23.51
C GLN A 375 1.40 -0.63 -22.82
N VAL A 376 1.62 -1.60 -21.92
CA VAL A 376 0.55 -2.19 -21.12
C VAL A 376 -0.05 -1.13 -20.20
N TYR A 377 0.78 -0.35 -19.51
CA TYR A 377 0.33 0.77 -18.67
C TYR A 377 -0.39 1.86 -19.47
N ASN A 378 0.11 2.20 -20.65
CA ASN A 378 -0.57 3.14 -21.56
C ASN A 378 -2.00 2.68 -21.91
N ALA A 379 -2.16 1.40 -22.20
CA ALA A 379 -3.49 0.83 -22.47
C ALA A 379 -4.37 0.81 -21.20
N ILE A 380 -3.80 0.54 -20.02
CA ILE A 380 -4.53 0.64 -18.75
C ILE A 380 -5.03 2.08 -18.55
N ASN A 381 -4.18 3.10 -18.72
CA ASN A 381 -4.57 4.51 -18.61
C ASN A 381 -5.72 4.87 -19.56
N LYS A 382 -5.74 4.29 -20.76
CA LYS A 382 -6.79 4.52 -21.76
C LYS A 382 -8.15 3.92 -21.36
N TYR A 383 -8.15 2.75 -20.70
CA TYR A 383 -9.37 1.97 -20.43
C TYR A 383 -9.81 1.96 -18.97
N ALA A 384 -8.97 2.42 -18.06
CA ALA A 384 -9.35 2.57 -16.66
C ALA A 384 -10.38 3.71 -16.50
N ALA A 385 -11.40 3.45 -15.67
CA ALA A 385 -12.37 4.48 -15.29
C ALA A 385 -11.71 5.57 -14.43
N ASP A 386 -12.26 6.79 -14.45
CA ASP A 386 -11.76 7.91 -13.64
C ASP A 386 -11.62 7.57 -12.15
N GLU A 387 -12.51 6.72 -11.64
CA GLU A 387 -12.51 6.29 -10.24
C GLU A 387 -11.97 4.85 -10.06
N ALA A 388 -11.13 4.38 -10.98
CA ALA A 388 -10.59 3.03 -10.90
C ALA A 388 -9.80 2.80 -9.61
N ILE A 389 -9.86 1.55 -9.12
CA ILE A 389 -9.06 1.05 -8.01
C ILE A 389 -7.95 0.17 -8.56
N PHE A 390 -6.73 0.46 -8.15
CA PHE A 390 -5.52 -0.29 -8.52
C PHE A 390 -4.97 -1.05 -7.31
N SER A 391 -5.06 -2.38 -7.35
CA SER A 391 -4.39 -3.27 -6.41
C SER A 391 -3.08 -3.73 -7.00
N ILE A 392 -1.98 -3.28 -6.42
CA ILE A 392 -0.64 -3.45 -6.99
C ILE A 392 0.15 -4.47 -6.19
N ASP A 393 0.74 -5.43 -6.87
CA ASP A 393 1.66 -6.37 -6.25
C ASP A 393 3.07 -5.79 -6.08
N VAL A 394 3.94 -6.55 -5.44
CA VAL A 394 5.31 -6.14 -5.09
C VAL A 394 6.31 -6.61 -6.16
N GLY A 395 7.16 -5.69 -6.60
CA GLY A 395 8.20 -5.96 -7.59
C GLY A 395 8.40 -4.81 -8.59
N ASN A 396 8.88 -5.12 -9.79
CA ASN A 396 8.95 -4.13 -10.88
C ASN A 396 7.57 -3.53 -11.20
N VAL A 397 6.50 -4.29 -11.01
CA VAL A 397 5.12 -3.82 -11.19
C VAL A 397 4.79 -2.62 -10.27
N THR A 398 5.27 -2.61 -9.02
CA THR A 398 5.13 -1.46 -8.12
C THR A 398 5.85 -0.23 -8.68
N GLN A 399 7.12 -0.42 -9.10
CA GLN A 399 7.94 0.64 -9.67
C GLN A 399 7.33 1.22 -10.96
N MET A 400 6.85 0.34 -11.84
CA MET A 400 6.25 0.73 -13.11
C MET A 400 4.90 1.42 -12.90
N SER A 401 4.07 0.95 -11.95
CA SER A 401 2.79 1.59 -11.65
C SER A 401 2.95 3.03 -11.15
N VAL A 402 3.92 3.29 -10.28
CA VAL A 402 4.24 4.64 -9.79
C VAL A 402 4.71 5.57 -10.90
N ARG A 403 5.32 5.03 -11.96
CA ARG A 403 5.88 5.83 -13.07
C ARG A 403 4.93 6.04 -14.23
N HIS A 404 4.02 5.09 -14.48
CA HIS A 404 3.25 4.99 -15.72
C HIS A 404 1.73 5.02 -15.52
N LEU A 405 1.19 4.90 -14.29
CA LEU A 405 -0.23 5.16 -14.06
C LEU A 405 -0.45 6.68 -13.91
N HIS A 406 -1.32 7.21 -14.75
CA HIS A 406 -1.71 8.62 -14.73
C HIS A 406 -2.88 8.81 -13.76
N MET A 407 -2.56 8.84 -12.46
CA MET A 407 -3.56 8.86 -11.39
C MET A 407 -3.98 10.28 -11.01
N THR A 408 -5.19 10.37 -10.49
CA THR A 408 -5.76 11.56 -9.86
C THR A 408 -6.23 11.22 -8.44
N ASP A 409 -6.66 12.20 -7.68
CA ASP A 409 -7.22 12.02 -6.34
C ASP A 409 -8.53 11.20 -6.30
N LYS A 410 -9.12 10.88 -7.46
CA LYS A 410 -10.30 9.99 -7.58
C LYS A 410 -9.93 8.51 -7.59
N ASN A 411 -8.70 8.18 -7.95
CA ASN A 411 -8.21 6.81 -7.98
C ASN A 411 -7.89 6.31 -6.58
N MET A 412 -7.71 5.00 -6.45
CA MET A 412 -7.13 4.37 -5.28
C MET A 412 -6.01 3.43 -5.72
N TRP A 413 -4.84 3.60 -5.14
CA TRP A 413 -3.65 2.80 -5.40
C TRP A 413 -3.12 2.23 -4.09
N ARG A 414 -3.06 0.91 -3.94
CA ARG A 414 -2.57 0.25 -2.72
C ARG A 414 -1.70 -0.94 -3.05
N THR A 415 -0.71 -1.14 -2.18
CA THR A 415 0.26 -2.25 -2.23
C THR A 415 0.69 -2.64 -0.81
N SER A 416 1.69 -3.52 -0.69
CA SER A 416 2.44 -3.80 0.54
C SER A 416 3.76 -3.01 0.55
N PRO A 417 3.78 -1.75 1.00
CA PRO A 417 4.92 -0.86 0.79
C PRO A 417 6.06 -1.06 1.79
N LEU A 418 5.80 -1.54 3.01
CA LEU A 418 6.80 -1.73 4.06
C LEU A 418 7.18 -3.19 4.26
N PHE A 419 6.21 -4.07 4.42
CA PHE A 419 6.47 -5.50 4.53
C PHE A 419 6.92 -6.08 3.19
N ALA A 420 6.40 -5.52 2.10
CA ALA A 420 6.74 -5.88 0.73
C ALA A 420 6.45 -7.37 0.40
N THR A 421 5.32 -7.88 0.91
CA THR A 421 4.91 -9.24 0.59
C THR A 421 4.40 -9.36 -0.84
N MET A 422 5.02 -10.24 -1.61
CA MET A 422 4.53 -10.63 -2.93
C MET A 422 3.22 -11.41 -2.80
N GLY A 423 2.39 -11.39 -3.84
CA GLY A 423 1.09 -12.05 -3.87
C GLY A 423 -0.07 -11.21 -3.32
N ILE A 424 0.15 -9.96 -2.90
CA ILE A 424 -0.88 -9.09 -2.32
C ILE A 424 -1.87 -8.53 -3.37
N GLY A 425 -1.49 -8.50 -4.65
CA GLY A 425 -2.27 -7.87 -5.71
C GLY A 425 -3.66 -8.49 -5.91
N LEU A 426 -3.74 -9.81 -6.07
CA LEU A 426 -5.00 -10.53 -6.23
C LEU A 426 -5.90 -10.47 -4.99
N PRO A 427 -5.41 -10.78 -3.77
CA PRO A 427 -6.18 -10.60 -2.54
C PRO A 427 -6.68 -9.17 -2.34
N GLY A 428 -5.85 -8.19 -2.70
CA GLY A 428 -6.24 -6.79 -2.65
C GLY A 428 -7.42 -6.47 -3.55
N GLY A 429 -7.46 -7.04 -4.75
CA GLY A 429 -8.63 -6.94 -5.64
C GLY A 429 -9.88 -7.58 -5.08
N ILE A 430 -9.76 -8.72 -4.37
CA ILE A 430 -10.88 -9.34 -3.64
C ILE A 430 -11.43 -8.37 -2.58
N GLY A 431 -10.55 -7.82 -1.73
CA GLY A 431 -10.92 -6.87 -0.69
C GLY A 431 -11.51 -5.57 -1.25
N ALA A 432 -10.90 -5.02 -2.31
CA ALA A 432 -11.37 -3.81 -2.99
C ALA A 432 -12.76 -3.99 -3.60
N LYS A 433 -12.96 -5.05 -4.40
CA LYS A 433 -14.23 -5.29 -5.09
C LYS A 433 -15.36 -5.64 -4.13
N ASN A 434 -15.05 -6.32 -3.03
CA ASN A 434 -16.03 -6.58 -1.98
C ASN A 434 -16.44 -5.29 -1.23
N THR A 435 -15.53 -4.32 -1.12
CA THR A 435 -15.79 -3.03 -0.46
C THR A 435 -16.51 -2.04 -1.37
N TYR A 436 -16.12 -2.02 -2.64
CA TYR A 436 -16.62 -1.11 -3.67
C TYR A 436 -17.15 -1.89 -4.88
N PRO A 437 -18.34 -2.51 -4.77
CA PRO A 437 -18.88 -3.39 -5.81
C PRO A 437 -19.09 -2.69 -7.16
N ASP A 438 -19.33 -1.39 -7.16
CA ASP A 438 -19.63 -0.62 -8.36
C ASP A 438 -18.38 -0.01 -9.04
N ARG A 439 -17.24 0.08 -8.32
CA ARG A 439 -16.03 0.63 -8.89
C ARG A 439 -15.25 -0.40 -9.72
N GLN A 440 -14.60 0.08 -10.76
CA GLN A 440 -13.70 -0.73 -11.57
C GLN A 440 -12.43 -1.07 -10.77
N VAL A 441 -12.02 -2.34 -10.77
CA VAL A 441 -10.84 -2.82 -10.03
C VAL A 441 -9.87 -3.48 -11.00
N TRP A 442 -8.64 -2.99 -10.99
CA TRP A 442 -7.48 -3.52 -11.71
C TRP A 442 -6.47 -4.10 -10.71
N ASN A 443 -6.11 -5.36 -10.88
CA ASN A 443 -5.03 -6.00 -10.14
C ASN A 443 -3.81 -6.09 -11.05
N LEU A 444 -2.72 -5.44 -10.68
CA LEU A 444 -1.49 -5.38 -11.47
C LEU A 444 -0.41 -6.18 -10.77
N MET A 445 0.06 -7.26 -11.38
CA MET A 445 0.92 -8.25 -10.74
C MET A 445 2.03 -8.70 -11.68
N GLY A 446 3.22 -8.90 -11.15
CA GLY A 446 4.24 -9.69 -11.86
C GLY A 446 3.88 -11.18 -11.82
N ASP A 447 4.36 -11.93 -12.79
CA ASP A 447 4.14 -13.38 -12.89
C ASP A 447 4.61 -14.16 -11.65
N GLY A 448 5.78 -13.82 -11.10
CA GLY A 448 6.28 -14.44 -9.87
C GLY A 448 5.37 -14.19 -8.66
N ALA A 449 4.80 -12.99 -8.53
CA ALA A 449 3.87 -12.67 -7.45
C ALA A 449 2.49 -13.32 -7.67
N PHE A 450 1.97 -13.27 -8.89
CA PHE A 450 0.71 -13.93 -9.25
C PHE A 450 0.77 -15.44 -9.01
N SER A 451 1.92 -16.05 -9.25
CA SER A 451 2.14 -17.49 -9.01
C SER A 451 1.91 -17.91 -7.55
N MET A 452 2.02 -16.99 -6.60
CA MET A 452 1.80 -17.29 -5.17
C MET A 452 0.32 -17.37 -4.81
N THR A 453 -0.57 -16.66 -5.53
CA THR A 453 -1.97 -16.48 -5.13
C THR A 453 -3.00 -16.76 -6.23
N TYR A 454 -2.59 -17.09 -7.46
CA TYR A 454 -3.51 -17.34 -8.58
C TYR A 454 -4.63 -18.37 -8.29
N PRO A 455 -4.49 -19.35 -7.36
CA PRO A 455 -5.59 -20.25 -7.04
C PRO A 455 -6.86 -19.53 -6.58
N ASP A 456 -6.72 -18.30 -6.04
CA ASP A 456 -7.84 -17.48 -5.58
C ASP A 456 -8.54 -16.66 -6.70
N VAL A 457 -8.13 -16.77 -7.95
CA VAL A 457 -8.96 -16.31 -9.09
C VAL A 457 -10.35 -16.97 -9.06
N VAL A 458 -10.41 -18.26 -8.67
CA VAL A 458 -11.69 -18.96 -8.48
C VAL A 458 -12.55 -18.35 -7.37
N THR A 459 -11.94 -17.67 -6.38
CA THR A 459 -12.68 -16.95 -5.32
C THR A 459 -13.40 -15.75 -5.92
N ASN A 460 -12.75 -14.96 -6.78
CA ASN A 460 -13.42 -13.89 -7.53
C ASN A 460 -14.58 -14.42 -8.38
N VAL A 461 -14.39 -15.54 -9.09
CA VAL A 461 -15.42 -16.17 -9.93
C VAL A 461 -16.61 -16.65 -9.08
N ARG A 462 -16.33 -17.39 -8.00
CA ARG A 462 -17.35 -17.96 -7.11
C ARG A 462 -18.26 -16.90 -6.50
N TYR A 463 -17.69 -15.80 -6.05
CA TYR A 463 -18.41 -14.75 -5.34
C TYR A 463 -18.85 -13.60 -6.27
N LYS A 464 -18.69 -13.77 -7.59
CA LYS A 464 -19.07 -12.78 -8.61
C LYS A 464 -18.47 -11.40 -8.31
N LEU A 465 -17.18 -11.38 -8.07
CA LEU A 465 -16.37 -10.18 -7.85
C LEU A 465 -15.60 -9.88 -9.13
N PRO A 466 -16.19 -9.20 -10.13
CA PRO A 466 -15.51 -8.92 -11.39
C PRO A 466 -14.34 -7.98 -11.16
N VAL A 467 -13.17 -8.39 -11.65
CA VAL A 467 -11.90 -7.64 -11.62
C VAL A 467 -11.15 -7.90 -12.92
N ILE A 468 -10.27 -6.99 -13.30
CA ILE A 468 -9.31 -7.18 -14.40
C ILE A 468 -7.94 -7.42 -13.77
N ASN A 469 -7.43 -8.64 -13.89
CA ASN A 469 -6.09 -9.03 -13.45
C ASN A 469 -5.14 -8.89 -14.65
N VAL A 470 -4.11 -8.06 -14.54
CA VAL A 470 -3.05 -7.96 -15.54
C VAL A 470 -1.78 -8.56 -14.96
N VAL A 471 -1.31 -9.63 -15.58
CA VAL A 471 -0.08 -10.34 -15.20
C VAL A 471 1.03 -9.93 -16.15
N PHE A 472 2.01 -9.22 -15.63
CA PHE A 472 3.21 -8.82 -16.38
C PHE A 472 4.20 -9.99 -16.38
N THR A 473 4.14 -10.83 -17.42
CA THR A 473 4.91 -12.07 -17.53
C THR A 473 6.24 -11.81 -18.23
N ASN A 474 7.31 -11.77 -17.45
CA ASN A 474 8.67 -11.65 -17.95
C ASN A 474 9.59 -12.83 -17.53
N THR A 475 9.06 -13.84 -16.86
CA THR A 475 9.74 -15.07 -16.42
C THR A 475 10.97 -14.83 -15.54
N GLU A 476 10.94 -13.74 -14.72
CA GLU A 476 12.03 -13.45 -13.80
C GLU A 476 11.59 -12.62 -12.59
N TYR A 477 12.32 -12.76 -11.47
CA TYR A 477 12.23 -11.83 -10.34
C TYR A 477 13.00 -10.55 -10.67
N GLY A 478 12.49 -9.76 -11.61
CA GLY A 478 13.20 -8.64 -12.21
C GLY A 478 13.65 -7.57 -11.21
N PHE A 479 12.86 -7.31 -10.14
CA PHE A 479 13.27 -6.34 -9.10
C PHE A 479 14.53 -6.80 -8.34
N ILE A 480 14.64 -8.09 -8.05
CA ILE A 480 15.83 -8.67 -7.39
C ILE A 480 17.00 -8.74 -8.35
N LYS A 481 16.78 -9.18 -9.59
CA LYS A 481 17.80 -9.19 -10.65
C LYS A 481 18.43 -7.81 -10.84
N ASN A 482 17.59 -6.78 -10.97
CA ASN A 482 18.06 -5.40 -11.10
C ASN A 482 18.91 -4.95 -9.88
N LYS A 483 18.54 -5.40 -8.65
CA LYS A 483 19.34 -5.13 -7.46
C LYS A 483 20.71 -5.83 -7.51
N TYR A 484 20.74 -7.09 -7.93
CA TYR A 484 21.99 -7.84 -8.09
C TYR A 484 22.91 -7.16 -9.10
N GLU A 485 22.39 -6.75 -10.25
CA GLU A 485 23.12 -5.98 -11.25
C GLU A 485 23.65 -4.64 -10.72
N ASP A 486 22.87 -3.90 -9.91
CA ASP A 486 23.26 -2.63 -9.31
C ASP A 486 24.38 -2.78 -8.27
N THR A 487 24.47 -3.94 -7.65
CA THR A 487 25.49 -4.25 -6.63
C THR A 487 26.60 -5.15 -7.16
N ASN A 488 26.66 -5.36 -8.47
CA ASN A 488 27.61 -6.25 -9.14
C ASN A 488 27.62 -7.67 -8.54
N THR A 489 26.44 -8.19 -8.22
CA THR A 489 26.19 -9.53 -7.69
C THR A 489 25.76 -10.47 -8.81
N TYR A 490 26.11 -11.74 -8.75
CA TYR A 490 25.67 -12.74 -9.74
C TYR A 490 24.16 -12.88 -9.76
N ASN A 491 23.57 -12.90 -10.96
CA ASN A 491 22.17 -13.22 -11.18
C ASN A 491 21.95 -14.73 -11.01
N PHE A 492 21.58 -15.18 -9.82
CA PHE A 492 21.33 -16.58 -9.52
C PHE A 492 19.94 -16.79 -8.93
N GLY A 493 19.19 -17.77 -9.45
CA GLY A 493 17.87 -18.13 -8.94
C GLY A 493 16.79 -17.07 -9.20
N VAL A 494 16.98 -16.21 -10.19
CA VAL A 494 16.04 -15.13 -10.53
C VAL A 494 15.15 -15.44 -11.73
N ASP A 495 15.50 -16.42 -12.54
CA ASP A 495 14.71 -16.85 -13.70
C ASP A 495 13.80 -18.04 -13.34
N PHE A 496 12.65 -18.14 -13.99
CA PHE A 496 11.73 -19.26 -13.85
C PHE A 496 11.00 -19.58 -15.16
N THR A 497 10.28 -20.71 -15.16
CA THR A 497 9.59 -21.23 -16.35
C THR A 497 8.42 -20.34 -16.76
N ASP A 498 8.24 -20.13 -18.05
CA ASP A 498 7.05 -19.46 -18.59
C ASP A 498 5.79 -20.31 -18.33
N VAL A 499 4.75 -19.65 -17.85
CA VAL A 499 3.45 -20.23 -17.52
C VAL A 499 2.37 -19.51 -18.33
N ASP A 500 1.43 -20.25 -18.88
CA ASP A 500 0.24 -19.72 -19.54
C ASP A 500 -0.85 -19.40 -18.52
N TYR A 501 -0.81 -18.18 -17.98
CA TYR A 501 -1.76 -17.74 -16.95
C TYR A 501 -3.16 -17.52 -17.49
N ALA A 502 -3.31 -17.24 -18.78
CA ALA A 502 -4.62 -17.14 -19.42
C ALA A 502 -5.35 -18.49 -19.40
N LYS A 503 -4.68 -19.60 -19.76
CA LYS A 503 -5.28 -20.95 -19.67
C LYS A 503 -5.57 -21.38 -18.23
N ILE A 504 -4.71 -21.03 -17.27
CA ILE A 504 -4.98 -21.28 -15.85
C ILE A 504 -6.25 -20.58 -15.41
N ALA A 505 -6.44 -19.32 -15.81
CA ALA A 505 -7.63 -18.55 -15.48
C ALA A 505 -8.91 -19.15 -16.09
N GLU A 506 -8.86 -19.60 -17.35
CA GLU A 506 -9.96 -20.30 -18.02
C GLU A 506 -10.35 -21.58 -17.28
N ALA A 507 -9.37 -22.37 -16.84
CA ALA A 507 -9.63 -23.57 -16.04
C ALA A 507 -10.30 -23.27 -14.68
N GLN A 508 -10.18 -22.06 -14.19
CA GLN A 508 -10.82 -21.57 -12.95
C GLN A 508 -12.17 -20.88 -13.21
N GLY A 509 -12.64 -20.81 -14.48
CA GLY A 509 -13.90 -20.20 -14.87
C GLY A 509 -13.85 -18.67 -15.12
N ALA A 510 -12.68 -18.07 -15.09
CA ALA A 510 -12.45 -16.70 -15.52
C ALA A 510 -12.31 -16.61 -17.05
N VAL A 511 -12.18 -15.40 -17.59
CA VAL A 511 -11.78 -15.16 -18.98
C VAL A 511 -10.27 -15.00 -19.01
N GLY A 512 -9.59 -15.82 -19.82
CA GLY A 512 -8.16 -15.73 -20.06
C GLY A 512 -7.87 -15.05 -21.39
N LEU A 513 -7.03 -14.02 -21.38
CA LEU A 513 -6.57 -13.32 -22.58
C LEU A 513 -5.05 -13.25 -22.57
N THR A 514 -4.41 -13.36 -23.73
CA THR A 514 -2.96 -13.22 -23.85
C THR A 514 -2.61 -12.11 -24.82
N VAL A 515 -1.65 -11.27 -24.44
CA VAL A 515 -1.05 -10.26 -25.32
C VAL A 515 0.48 -10.41 -25.31
N SER A 516 1.09 -10.47 -26.49
CA SER A 516 2.55 -10.61 -26.66
C SER A 516 3.14 -9.65 -27.69
N ARG A 517 2.29 -8.85 -28.36
CA ARG A 517 2.70 -7.90 -29.40
C ARG A 517 2.05 -6.55 -29.16
N ILE A 518 2.76 -5.47 -29.49
CA ILE A 518 2.28 -4.09 -29.28
C ILE A 518 0.97 -3.83 -30.05
N GLU A 519 0.89 -4.30 -31.29
CA GLU A 519 -0.28 -4.08 -32.16
C GLU A 519 -1.57 -4.73 -31.65
N ASP A 520 -1.47 -5.76 -30.81
CA ASP A 520 -2.64 -6.46 -30.25
C ASP A 520 -3.15 -5.86 -28.93
N ILE A 521 -2.36 -4.98 -28.27
CA ILE A 521 -2.64 -4.55 -26.90
C ILE A 521 -3.97 -3.81 -26.76
N ASP A 522 -4.25 -2.92 -27.69
CA ASP A 522 -5.49 -2.11 -27.65
C ASP A 522 -6.73 -3.01 -27.80
N ARG A 523 -6.67 -3.98 -28.72
CA ARG A 523 -7.73 -4.97 -28.91
C ARG A 523 -7.96 -5.81 -27.66
N VAL A 524 -6.89 -6.37 -27.09
CA VAL A 524 -6.98 -7.26 -25.92
C VAL A 524 -7.47 -6.52 -24.69
N MET A 525 -6.98 -5.30 -24.44
CA MET A 525 -7.43 -4.52 -23.26
C MET A 525 -8.87 -4.04 -23.39
N LYS A 526 -9.30 -3.71 -24.61
CA LYS A 526 -10.73 -3.42 -24.87
C LYS A 526 -11.60 -4.66 -24.63
N GLU A 527 -11.17 -5.80 -25.13
CA GLU A 527 -11.87 -7.09 -24.93
C GLU A 527 -11.95 -7.45 -23.42
N ALA A 528 -10.87 -7.23 -22.68
CA ALA A 528 -10.85 -7.41 -21.23
C ALA A 528 -11.91 -6.53 -20.53
N LEU A 529 -12.00 -5.25 -20.92
CA LEU A 529 -13.00 -4.34 -20.39
C LEU A 529 -14.42 -4.75 -20.77
N ASP A 530 -14.64 -5.21 -22.00
CA ASP A 530 -15.95 -5.68 -22.46
C ASP A 530 -16.44 -6.89 -21.66
N TYR A 531 -15.56 -7.85 -21.35
CA TYR A 531 -15.89 -8.98 -20.45
C TYR A 531 -16.13 -8.54 -19.01
N TYR A 532 -15.28 -7.63 -18.49
CA TYR A 532 -15.47 -7.05 -17.16
C TYR A 532 -16.86 -6.39 -17.02
N ASN A 533 -17.28 -5.62 -18.02
CA ASN A 533 -18.60 -4.96 -18.05
C ASN A 533 -19.77 -5.95 -18.10
N GLN A 534 -19.53 -7.18 -18.55
CA GLN A 534 -20.49 -8.31 -18.47
C GLN A 534 -20.47 -9.00 -17.09
N GLY A 535 -19.73 -8.47 -16.11
CA GLY A 535 -19.62 -9.04 -14.77
C GLY A 535 -18.66 -10.24 -14.69
N ARG A 536 -17.77 -10.42 -15.66
CA ARG A 536 -16.79 -11.52 -15.70
C ARG A 536 -15.48 -11.12 -15.00
N VAL A 537 -14.84 -12.11 -14.41
CA VAL A 537 -13.45 -12.00 -13.94
C VAL A 537 -12.54 -12.23 -15.14
N VAL A 538 -11.57 -11.34 -15.34
CA VAL A 538 -10.64 -11.40 -16.48
C VAL A 538 -9.20 -11.51 -15.98
N VAL A 539 -8.40 -12.31 -16.65
CA VAL A 539 -6.93 -12.36 -16.51
C VAL A 539 -6.29 -12.09 -17.87
N VAL A 540 -5.53 -11.02 -17.96
CA VAL A 540 -4.72 -10.67 -19.12
C VAL A 540 -3.27 -11.08 -18.82
N ASP A 541 -2.79 -12.10 -19.49
CA ASP A 541 -1.39 -12.54 -19.46
C ASP A 541 -0.60 -11.71 -20.49
N ALA A 542 0.07 -10.66 -20.03
CA ALA A 542 0.88 -9.79 -20.85
C ALA A 542 2.33 -10.30 -20.89
N LYS A 543 2.70 -10.95 -21.99
CA LYS A 543 4.05 -11.48 -22.25
C LYS A 543 4.97 -10.32 -22.62
N ILE A 544 5.67 -9.79 -21.65
CA ILE A 544 6.56 -8.63 -21.82
C ILE A 544 8.03 -9.05 -21.87
N THR A 545 8.87 -8.16 -22.37
CA THR A 545 10.34 -8.32 -22.34
C THR A 545 10.91 -8.30 -20.93
N LYS A 546 12.13 -8.82 -20.78
CA LYS A 546 12.91 -8.81 -19.52
C LYS A 546 13.59 -7.45 -19.26
N ASP A 547 13.04 -6.38 -19.79
CA ASP A 547 13.65 -5.06 -19.70
C ASP A 547 13.61 -4.51 -18.26
N ARG A 548 14.70 -3.88 -17.95
CA ARG A 548 14.86 -3.21 -16.68
C ARG A 548 14.17 -1.83 -16.71
N PRO A 549 13.40 -1.46 -15.67
CA PRO A 549 13.00 -0.07 -15.49
C PRO A 549 14.22 0.85 -15.40
N ILE A 550 14.15 2.03 -16.01
CA ILE A 550 15.27 2.97 -16.01
C ILE A 550 15.73 3.33 -14.60
N PRO A 551 17.04 3.42 -14.32
CA PRO A 551 17.55 3.83 -13.04
C PRO A 551 17.27 5.33 -12.78
N VAL A 552 16.98 5.69 -11.53
CA VAL A 552 16.61 7.07 -11.12
C VAL A 552 17.35 7.56 -9.87
N GLU A 553 18.15 6.70 -9.21
CA GLU A 553 18.84 7.02 -7.98
C GLU A 553 20.22 7.61 -8.27
N THR A 554 20.31 8.94 -8.29
CA THR A 554 21.57 9.64 -8.58
C THR A 554 22.66 9.43 -7.52
N LEU A 555 22.28 9.17 -6.26
CA LEU A 555 23.25 8.88 -5.19
C LEU A 555 24.13 7.66 -5.44
N LYS A 556 23.65 6.71 -6.27
CA LYS A 556 24.47 5.55 -6.67
C LYS A 556 25.66 5.91 -7.55
N LEU A 557 25.73 7.14 -8.05
CA LEU A 557 26.85 7.68 -8.82
C LEU A 557 27.90 8.35 -7.92
N ASP A 558 27.70 8.35 -6.60
CA ASP A 558 28.61 8.97 -5.63
C ASP A 558 29.64 7.95 -5.13
N THR A 559 30.90 8.13 -5.54
CA THR A 559 32.02 7.27 -5.16
C THR A 559 32.37 7.34 -3.67
N ASN A 560 31.88 8.35 -2.94
CA ASN A 560 32.01 8.39 -1.48
C ASN A 560 31.04 7.43 -0.77
N LEU A 561 29.94 7.07 -1.45
CA LEU A 561 28.90 6.20 -0.91
C LEU A 561 28.97 4.78 -1.48
N TYR A 562 29.47 4.60 -2.70
CA TYR A 562 29.50 3.33 -3.42
C TYR A 562 30.89 3.02 -3.99
N SER A 563 31.21 1.74 -4.17
CA SER A 563 32.45 1.34 -4.83
C SER A 563 32.48 1.78 -6.30
N GLU A 564 33.66 2.03 -6.82
CA GLU A 564 33.87 2.46 -8.22
C GLU A 564 33.19 1.51 -9.23
N SER A 565 33.27 0.20 -9.02
CA SER A 565 32.64 -0.81 -9.90
C SER A 565 31.10 -0.70 -9.92
N VAL A 566 30.46 -0.39 -8.78
CA VAL A 566 29.02 -0.15 -8.68
C VAL A 566 28.64 1.14 -9.39
N VAL A 567 29.42 2.19 -9.21
CA VAL A 567 29.21 3.50 -9.86
C VAL A 567 29.27 3.36 -11.38
N GLU A 568 30.32 2.72 -11.93
CA GLU A 568 30.46 2.56 -13.38
C GLU A 568 29.33 1.70 -13.98
N ALA A 569 28.97 0.57 -13.36
CA ALA A 569 27.88 -0.27 -13.83
C ALA A 569 26.51 0.43 -13.82
N TYR A 570 26.30 1.34 -12.87
CA TYR A 570 25.06 2.12 -12.80
C TYR A 570 25.06 3.28 -13.79
N LYS A 571 26.20 3.93 -13.96
CA LYS A 571 26.40 5.06 -14.87
C LYS A 571 26.03 4.74 -16.31
N GLU A 572 26.53 3.62 -16.86
CA GLU A 572 26.22 3.20 -18.24
C GLU A 572 24.70 3.11 -18.47
N LYS A 573 23.97 2.57 -17.50
CA LYS A 573 22.50 2.46 -17.56
C LYS A 573 21.80 3.82 -17.40
N TYR A 574 22.39 4.71 -16.62
CA TYR A 574 21.84 6.04 -16.37
C TYR A 574 22.04 6.97 -17.59
N GLU A 575 23.24 6.96 -18.19
CA GLU A 575 23.58 7.78 -19.34
C GLU A 575 22.90 7.33 -20.65
N ALA A 576 22.45 6.07 -20.71
CA ALA A 576 21.65 5.57 -21.82
C ALA A 576 20.25 6.24 -21.92
N GLN A 577 19.85 7.02 -20.91
CA GLN A 577 18.57 7.71 -20.90
C GLN A 577 18.69 9.08 -21.62
N ASP A 578 17.70 9.36 -22.47
CA ASP A 578 17.56 10.66 -23.13
C ASP A 578 16.83 11.65 -22.19
N LEU A 579 17.47 11.97 -21.07
CA LEU A 579 16.96 12.88 -20.04
C LEU A 579 17.97 13.99 -19.77
N VAL A 580 17.49 15.23 -19.75
CA VAL A 580 18.32 16.40 -19.42
C VAL A 580 18.69 16.35 -17.94
N PRO A 581 19.96 16.51 -17.56
CA PRO A 581 20.38 16.60 -16.16
C PRO A 581 19.74 17.78 -15.42
N PHE A 582 19.33 17.59 -14.17
CA PHE A 582 18.65 18.64 -13.40
C PHE A 582 19.51 19.91 -13.23
N ARG A 583 20.83 19.74 -13.13
CA ARG A 583 21.77 20.87 -13.04
C ARG A 583 21.62 21.86 -14.20
N GLU A 584 21.31 21.39 -15.42
CA GLU A 584 21.14 22.29 -16.57
C GLU A 584 19.91 23.19 -16.41
N TYR A 585 18.84 22.66 -15.81
CA TYR A 585 17.67 23.47 -15.46
C TYR A 585 17.98 24.46 -14.33
N LEU A 586 18.79 24.08 -13.34
CA LEU A 586 19.23 25.00 -12.28
C LEU A 586 20.11 26.12 -12.86
N GLU A 587 21.09 25.77 -13.68
CA GLU A 587 21.98 26.73 -14.34
C GLU A 587 21.23 27.69 -15.24
N ALA A 588 20.23 27.20 -15.99
CA ALA A 588 19.36 28.04 -16.82
C ALA A 588 18.56 29.08 -16.01
N GLN A 589 18.35 28.83 -14.73
CA GLN A 589 17.70 29.72 -13.75
C GLN A 589 18.71 30.52 -12.92
N GLY A 590 20.00 30.51 -13.28
CA GLY A 590 21.06 31.20 -12.54
C GLY A 590 21.39 30.56 -11.15
N MET A 591 21.03 29.30 -10.96
CA MET A 591 21.32 28.54 -9.73
C MET A 591 22.46 27.55 -9.96
N THR A 592 23.24 27.31 -8.93
CA THR A 592 24.30 26.28 -8.95
C THR A 592 23.81 25.04 -8.22
N SER A 593 24.09 23.84 -8.76
CA SER A 593 23.83 22.59 -8.05
C SER A 593 24.71 22.49 -6.81
N ARG A 594 24.10 22.13 -5.69
CA ARG A 594 24.82 21.91 -4.40
C ARG A 594 25.49 20.56 -4.35
N TYR A 595 24.96 19.62 -5.11
CA TYR A 595 25.47 18.24 -5.14
C TYR A 595 26.88 18.17 -5.76
N ILE A 596 27.19 19.06 -6.71
CA ILE A 596 28.48 19.09 -7.41
C ILE A 596 29.61 19.69 -6.57
N LYS A 597 29.29 20.51 -5.57
CA LYS A 597 30.29 21.39 -4.90
C LYS A 597 31.34 20.62 -4.10
N ASP A 598 31.02 19.41 -3.65
CA ASP A 598 31.89 18.64 -2.75
C ASP A 598 32.69 17.52 -3.45
N ASN A 599 32.45 17.30 -4.76
CA ASN A 599 33.09 16.27 -5.57
C ASN A 599 33.75 16.86 -6.80
N ASN A 600 34.90 17.50 -6.64
CA ASN A 600 35.66 18.16 -7.72
C ASN A 600 36.03 17.22 -8.88
N ASP A 601 35.94 15.91 -8.74
CA ASP A 601 36.32 14.90 -9.73
C ASP A 601 35.14 14.07 -10.24
N ASN A 602 33.92 14.24 -9.71
CA ASN A 602 32.79 13.42 -10.11
C ASN A 602 31.99 14.07 -11.24
N LYS A 603 32.28 13.67 -12.48
CA LYS A 603 31.62 14.15 -13.71
C LYS A 603 30.12 13.82 -13.78
N TYR A 604 29.59 13.02 -12.84
CA TYR A 604 28.24 12.47 -12.81
C TYR A 604 27.38 13.01 -11.66
N SER A 605 27.82 14.01 -10.98
CA SER A 605 26.96 14.74 -10.05
C SER A 605 25.99 15.60 -10.86
N PHE A 606 24.71 15.34 -10.72
CA PHE A 606 23.58 15.98 -11.44
C PHE A 606 23.05 17.17 -10.72
#